data_1667da82f31472842bec23ddd03831cb
#
_entry.id   1667da82f31472842bec23ddd03831cb
#
_cell.length_a   1.000
_cell.length_b   1.000
_cell.length_c   1.000
_cell.angle_alpha   90.00
_cell.angle_beta   90.00
_cell.angle_gamma   90.00
#
_symmetry.space_group_name_H-M   'P 1'
#
loop_
_entity.id
_entity.type
_entity.pdbx_description
1 polymer ?
#
loop_
_entity_poly.entity_id
_entity_poly.type
_entity_poly.pdbx_seq_one_letter_code
_entity_poly.pdbx_strand_id
1 'polypeptide(L)'
;MNKYRNVITEYRGRKYHSKFEAEYAMNLDWKLKAGEILKWEPQIKLPLIVHGVKICDYIIDFFTVDKNQKEEFIEVKGKETADWRLKYKLAKVLYPELNFVLVKK
;
A
#
# COMPACT_ATOMS: atom_id res chain seq x y z
N MET A 1 14.17 17.68 2.72
CA MET A 1 15.05 16.50 2.64
C MET A 1 14.35 15.28 3.20
N ASN A 2 14.51 14.15 2.58
CA ASN A 2 13.89 12.91 3.04
C ASN A 2 14.69 12.33 4.20
N LYS A 3 14.10 12.37 5.40
CA LYS A 3 14.79 11.99 6.63
C LYS A 3 15.09 10.48 6.72
N TYR A 4 14.42 9.66 5.93
CA TYR A 4 14.63 8.19 5.92
C TYR A 4 15.40 7.72 4.70
N ARG A 5 16.00 8.64 3.96
CA ARG A 5 16.78 8.36 2.76
C ARG A 5 15.99 7.64 1.67
N ASN A 6 14.67 7.74 1.70
CA ASN A 6 13.84 7.26 0.60
C ASN A 6 14.02 8.21 -0.58
N VAL A 7 14.16 7.66 -1.76
CA VAL A 7 14.29 8.44 -2.99
C VAL A 7 12.97 8.36 -3.73
N ILE A 8 12.35 9.53 -3.97
CA ILE A 8 11.14 9.61 -4.77
C ILE A 8 11.48 9.10 -6.17
N THR A 9 10.79 8.06 -6.61
CA THR A 9 11.07 7.38 -7.86
C THR A 9 9.83 7.40 -8.74
N GLU A 10 10.02 7.80 -9.99
CA GLU A 10 8.92 7.82 -10.97
C GLU A 10 8.87 6.51 -11.74
N TYR A 11 7.66 5.97 -11.90
CA TYR A 11 7.41 4.81 -12.72
C TYR A 11 6.06 5.00 -13.44
N ARG A 12 6.09 4.97 -14.76
CA ARG A 12 4.92 5.16 -15.63
C ARG A 12 4.14 6.43 -15.32
N GLY A 13 4.86 7.54 -15.10
CA GLY A 13 4.28 8.85 -14.84
C GLY A 13 3.77 9.07 -13.43
N ARG A 14 3.91 8.09 -12.54
CA ARG A 14 3.52 8.20 -11.13
C ARG A 14 4.76 8.23 -10.25
N LYS A 15 4.72 9.11 -9.26
CA LYS A 15 5.81 9.22 -8.28
C LYS A 15 5.53 8.32 -7.08
N TYR A 16 6.53 7.53 -6.70
CA TYR A 16 6.47 6.67 -5.52
C TYR A 16 7.44 7.19 -4.47
N HIS A 17 7.12 6.98 -3.20
CA HIS A 17 7.91 7.53 -2.09
C HIS A 17 9.26 6.84 -1.92
N SER A 18 9.46 5.70 -2.55
CA SER A 18 10.73 4.99 -2.49
C SER A 18 10.96 4.17 -3.76
N LYS A 19 12.23 3.84 -3.98
CA LYS A 19 12.61 2.94 -5.08
C LYS A 19 11.98 1.57 -4.90
N PHE A 20 11.88 1.09 -3.66
CA PHE A 20 11.27 -0.20 -3.33
C PHE A 20 9.80 -0.23 -3.75
N GLU A 21 9.04 0.84 -3.47
CA GLU A 21 7.65 0.93 -3.92
C GLU A 21 7.54 0.93 -5.45
N ALA A 22 8.39 1.70 -6.12
CA ALA A 22 8.38 1.75 -7.59
C ALA A 22 8.72 0.38 -8.20
N GLU A 23 9.66 -0.34 -7.62
CA GLU A 23 10.01 -1.70 -8.05
C GLU A 23 8.85 -2.66 -7.83
N TYR A 24 8.13 -2.50 -6.72
CA TYR A 24 6.95 -3.32 -6.45
C TYR A 24 5.86 -3.07 -7.49
N ALA A 25 5.62 -1.80 -7.86
CA ALA A 25 4.68 -1.45 -8.92
C ALA A 25 5.05 -2.10 -10.24
N MET A 26 6.34 -2.12 -10.57
CA MET A 26 6.84 -2.79 -11.77
C MET A 26 6.55 -4.29 -11.72
N ASN A 27 6.77 -4.93 -10.57
CA ASN A 27 6.47 -6.34 -10.40
C ASN A 27 4.97 -6.62 -10.55
N LEU A 28 4.10 -5.72 -10.08
CA LEU A 28 2.66 -5.87 -10.26
C LEU A 28 2.27 -5.80 -11.73
N ASP A 29 2.93 -4.95 -12.52
CA ASP A 29 2.71 -4.90 -13.97
C ASP A 29 3.11 -6.21 -14.64
N TRP A 30 4.23 -6.81 -14.21
CA TRP A 30 4.65 -8.12 -14.72
C TRP A 30 3.62 -9.20 -14.40
N LYS A 31 3.10 -9.20 -13.17
CA LYS A 31 2.07 -10.16 -12.75
C LYS A 31 0.77 -9.96 -13.53
N LEU A 32 0.42 -8.71 -13.81
CA LEU A 32 -0.75 -8.41 -14.62
C LEU A 32 -0.62 -8.98 -16.03
N LYS A 33 0.53 -8.77 -16.66
CA LYS A 33 0.82 -9.31 -17.99
C LYS A 33 0.84 -10.83 -18.01
N ALA A 34 1.32 -11.44 -16.93
CA ALA A 34 1.37 -12.90 -16.81
C ALA A 34 0.03 -13.54 -16.46
N GLY A 35 -1.00 -12.73 -16.17
CA GLY A 35 -2.31 -13.23 -15.81
C GLY A 35 -2.42 -13.70 -14.35
N GLU A 36 -1.43 -13.44 -13.51
CA GLU A 36 -1.44 -13.82 -12.10
C GLU A 36 -2.37 -12.92 -11.28
N ILE A 37 -2.51 -11.66 -11.69
CA ILE A 37 -3.48 -10.73 -11.11
C ILE A 37 -4.36 -10.16 -12.21
N LEU A 38 -5.58 -9.77 -11.86
CA LEU A 38 -6.55 -9.20 -12.78
C LEU A 38 -6.44 -7.69 -12.85
N LYS A 39 -6.05 -7.06 -11.75
CA LYS A 39 -5.85 -5.60 -11.69
C LYS A 39 -5.03 -5.22 -10.47
N TRP A 40 -4.48 -4.01 -10.48
CA TRP A 40 -3.87 -3.40 -9.31
C TRP A 40 -4.04 -1.88 -9.39
N GLU A 41 -4.04 -1.24 -8.23
CA GLU A 41 -4.15 0.21 -8.11
C GLU A 41 -3.18 0.68 -7.02
N PRO A 42 -2.49 1.82 -7.24
CA PRO A 42 -1.60 2.38 -6.22
C PRO A 42 -2.32 3.35 -5.31
N GLN A 43 -1.78 3.52 -4.12
CA GLN A 43 -2.12 4.63 -3.21
C GLN A 43 -3.61 4.73 -2.90
N ILE A 44 -4.11 3.71 -2.22
CA ILE A 44 -5.51 3.64 -1.81
C ILE A 44 -5.70 4.39 -0.50
N LYS A 45 -6.61 5.37 -0.50
CA LYS A 45 -6.90 6.16 0.69
C LYS A 45 -7.98 5.48 1.53
N LEU A 46 -7.66 5.21 2.79
CA LEU A 46 -8.61 4.68 3.77
C LEU A 46 -8.80 5.72 4.88
N PRO A 47 -10.00 6.29 5.02
CA PRO A 47 -10.26 7.19 6.14
C PRO A 47 -10.35 6.40 7.44
N LEU A 48 -9.61 6.83 8.47
CA LEU A 48 -9.66 6.21 9.79
C LEU A 48 -10.62 7.01 10.66
N ILE A 49 -11.82 6.47 10.83
CA ILE A 49 -12.93 7.15 11.51
C ILE A 49 -13.28 6.37 12.77
N VAL A 50 -13.31 7.06 13.92
CA VAL A 50 -13.65 6.47 15.22
C VAL A 50 -14.79 7.27 15.80
N HIS A 51 -15.92 6.61 16.10
CA HIS A 51 -17.11 7.24 16.65
C HIS A 51 -17.55 8.47 15.85
N GLY A 52 -17.53 8.35 14.51
CA GLY A 52 -17.96 9.43 13.63
C GLY A 52 -16.93 10.54 13.43
N VAL A 53 -15.77 10.45 14.06
CA VAL A 53 -14.71 11.47 13.95
C VAL A 53 -13.57 10.91 13.11
N LYS A 54 -13.22 11.63 12.03
CA LYS A 54 -12.08 11.24 11.20
C LYS A 54 -10.79 11.62 11.92
N ILE A 55 -9.98 10.61 12.24
CA ILE A 55 -8.69 10.82 12.91
C ILE A 55 -7.64 11.21 11.87
N CYS A 56 -7.58 10.49 10.77
CA CYS A 56 -6.66 10.76 9.66
C CYS A 56 -7.05 9.91 8.46
N ASP A 57 -6.36 10.12 7.34
CA ASP A 57 -6.40 9.21 6.20
C ASP A 57 -5.17 8.33 6.25
N TYR A 58 -5.34 7.04 5.95
CA TYR A 58 -4.24 6.11 5.80
C TYR A 58 -4.11 5.76 4.32
N ILE A 59 -2.93 5.98 3.76
CA ILE A 59 -2.67 5.69 2.35
C ILE A 59 -1.96 4.36 2.27
N ILE A 60 -2.65 3.35 1.71
CA ILE A 60 -2.07 2.02 1.47
C ILE A 60 -1.40 2.04 0.11
N ASP A 61 -0.23 1.40 0.01
CA ASP A 61 0.60 1.48 -1.18
C ASP A 61 -0.06 0.86 -2.41
N PHE A 62 -0.65 -0.33 -2.28
CA PHE A 62 -1.22 -1.04 -3.42
C PHE A 62 -2.46 -1.85 -3.06
N PHE A 63 -3.37 -1.94 -4.03
CA PHE A 63 -4.51 -2.83 -3.99
C PHE A 63 -4.40 -3.77 -5.18
N THR A 64 -4.62 -5.06 -4.97
CA THR A 64 -4.59 -6.07 -6.03
C THR A 64 -5.79 -6.98 -5.96
N VAL A 65 -6.17 -7.50 -7.14
CA VAL A 65 -7.15 -8.58 -7.26
C VAL A 65 -6.45 -9.69 -8.04
N ASP A 66 -6.32 -10.88 -7.45
CA ASP A 66 -5.65 -11.98 -8.12
C ASP A 66 -6.60 -12.75 -9.06
N LYS A 67 -6.07 -13.74 -9.77
CA LYS A 67 -6.85 -14.52 -10.73
C LYS A 67 -8.01 -15.31 -10.10
N ASN A 68 -7.98 -15.48 -8.78
CA ASN A 68 -9.02 -16.17 -8.03
C ASN A 68 -10.00 -15.19 -7.36
N GLN A 69 -10.00 -13.92 -7.78
CA GLN A 69 -10.82 -12.83 -7.24
C GLN A 69 -10.46 -12.44 -5.80
N LYS A 70 -9.30 -12.86 -5.31
CA LYS A 70 -8.85 -12.49 -3.97
C LYS A 70 -8.29 -11.07 -3.97
N GLU A 71 -8.81 -10.23 -3.07
CA GLU A 71 -8.37 -8.85 -2.91
C GLU A 71 -7.31 -8.74 -1.83
N GLU A 72 -6.28 -7.95 -2.08
CA GLU A 72 -5.23 -7.68 -1.09
C GLU A 72 -4.91 -6.20 -1.05
N PHE A 73 -4.75 -5.67 0.17
CA PHE A 73 -4.32 -4.30 0.42
C PHE A 73 -2.89 -4.39 0.94
N ILE A 74 -1.94 -3.97 0.11
CA ILE A 74 -0.53 -4.26 0.30
C ILE A 74 0.22 -3.01 0.75
N GLU A 75 0.91 -3.13 1.88
CA GLU A 75 1.81 -2.13 2.40
C GLU A 75 3.24 -2.61 2.20
N VAL A 76 4.06 -1.78 1.55
CA VAL A 76 5.46 -2.11 1.24
C VAL A 76 6.33 -1.25 2.14
N LYS A 77 7.08 -1.88 3.06
CA LYS A 77 7.77 -1.14 4.12
C LYS A 77 9.25 -1.48 4.21
N GLY A 78 10.10 -0.46 4.06
CA GLY A 78 11.51 -0.58 4.36
C GLY A 78 11.79 -0.27 5.83
N LYS A 79 11.22 0.83 6.32
CA LYS A 79 11.39 1.26 7.71
C LYS A 79 10.03 1.51 8.35
N GLU A 80 9.84 0.91 9.52
CA GLU A 80 8.60 1.07 10.30
C GLU A 80 8.79 2.18 11.33
N THR A 81 7.97 3.24 11.22
CA THR A 81 7.92 4.29 12.22
C THR A 81 6.80 4.01 13.21
N ALA A 82 6.85 4.66 14.37
CA ALA A 82 5.78 4.52 15.37
C ALA A 82 4.44 5.01 14.83
N ASP A 83 4.44 6.13 14.10
CA ASP A 83 3.23 6.68 13.49
C ASP A 83 2.60 5.70 12.49
N TRP A 84 3.43 5.11 11.64
CA TRP A 84 2.94 4.15 10.66
C TRP A 84 2.36 2.92 11.35
N ARG A 85 3.07 2.37 12.35
CA ARG A 85 2.58 1.18 13.07
C ARG A 85 1.22 1.43 13.71
N LEU A 86 1.04 2.61 14.28
CA LEU A 86 -0.24 2.97 14.90
C LEU A 86 -1.35 3.04 13.86
N LYS A 87 -1.10 3.72 12.75
CA LYS A 87 -2.08 3.85 11.67
C LYS A 87 -2.44 2.49 11.05
N TYR A 88 -1.44 1.66 10.82
CA TYR A 88 -1.65 0.34 10.24
C TYR A 88 -2.48 -0.55 11.16
N LYS A 89 -2.17 -0.53 12.45
CA LYS A 89 -2.93 -1.28 13.46
C LYS A 89 -4.38 -0.79 13.52
N LEU A 90 -4.56 0.53 13.52
CA LEU A 90 -5.90 1.13 13.57
C LEU A 90 -6.70 0.77 12.32
N ALA A 91 -6.07 0.82 11.15
CA ALA A 91 -6.72 0.45 9.90
C ALA A 91 -7.23 -1.00 9.95
N LYS A 92 -6.41 -1.92 10.45
CA LYS A 92 -6.81 -3.33 10.57
C LYS A 92 -7.97 -3.53 11.53
N VAL A 93 -8.06 -2.73 12.58
CA VAL A 93 -9.16 -2.80 13.53
C VAL A 93 -10.44 -2.22 12.92
N LEU A 94 -10.34 -1.10 12.20
CA LEU A 94 -11.50 -0.42 11.63
C LEU A 94 -12.03 -1.10 10.37
N TYR A 95 -11.17 -1.84 9.65
CA TYR A 95 -11.51 -2.53 8.40
C TYR A 95 -11.18 -4.02 8.52
N PRO A 96 -11.82 -4.75 9.44
CA PRO A 96 -11.48 -6.16 9.66
C PRO A 96 -11.79 -7.05 8.47
N GLU A 97 -12.65 -6.59 7.56
CA GLU A 97 -13.03 -7.34 6.35
C GLU A 97 -11.97 -7.24 5.24
N LEU A 98 -11.04 -6.30 5.33
CA LEU A 98 -10.00 -6.14 4.32
C LEU A 98 -8.81 -7.04 4.61
N ASN A 99 -8.24 -7.59 3.54
CA ASN A 99 -7.06 -8.45 3.64
C ASN A 99 -5.80 -7.59 3.51
N PHE A 100 -5.19 -7.25 4.65
CA PHE A 100 -3.96 -6.46 4.68
C PHE A 100 -2.73 -7.35 4.58
N VAL A 101 -1.80 -7.01 3.70
CA VAL A 101 -0.55 -7.74 3.50
C VAL A 101 0.61 -6.77 3.68
N LEU A 102 1.54 -7.14 4.54
CA LEU A 102 2.74 -6.34 4.78
C LEU A 102 3.93 -7.00 4.08
N VAL A 103 4.56 -6.27 3.17
CA VAL A 103 5.75 -6.71 2.46
C VAL A 103 6.93 -5.90 2.98
N LYS A 104 7.86 -6.55 3.63
CA LYS A 104 9.04 -5.90 4.19
C LYS A 104 10.23 -6.04 3.24
N LYS A 105 11.00 -5.00 3.20
CA LYS A 105 12.24 -5.00 2.44
C LYS A 105 13.30 -5.87 3.11
#